data_2ced58c0984de4026ecea13aed3f86da
#
_entry.id   2ced58c0984de4026ecea13aed3f86da
#
_cell.length_a   1.000
_cell.length_b   1.000
_cell.length_c   1.000
_cell.angle_alpha   90.00
_cell.angle_beta   90.00
_cell.angle_gamma   90.00
#
_symmetry.space_group_name_H-M   'P 1'
#
loop_
_entity.id
_entity.type
_entity.pdbx_description
1 polymer ?
#
loop_
_entity_poly.entity_id
_entity_poly.type
_entity_poly.pdbx_seq_one_letter_code
_entity_poly.pdbx_strand_id
1 'polypeptide(L)'
;LGQNQTSNQYSSPKQVPGTWRDMAVMTSQFNAEGGVKSDGTLWTWGRNSGGLLGHNDIVDRSSPVQVGTDTSWGGRDDETFGPGNAKFLIGSGTSCHFIKNDGTLWTWGYNSYGALGHNTGPTGQLSSPTQVGTDTTWKYVGGTGTAIFSVKTDGTLWGWGGTIYGTLGLNQESPSIQYSSPTQLPGTNWASVAGGVMNCGFTKTDGTGWMTGINNYGMLGLNTINDHRSSPTQIGTDTTWKQVYGGGEDYGFGLKTDGTAWSWGRNEAGLLGLNNGGGDPSSVSSPTQIGANTTWKTLSNSRGISTGMKTDGTIWTWGSNGQYLGRNWPSNFKKSSPVQVPGTYHRLTTCQESVVLIKST
;
A
#
# COMPACT_ATOMS: atom_id res chain seq x y z
N LEU A 1 -4.10 -16.83 5.99
CA LEU A 1 -5.50 -16.38 5.76
C LEU A 1 -6.37 -16.41 7.03
N GLY A 2 -5.80 -16.57 8.26
CA GLY A 2 -6.56 -16.52 9.51
C GLY A 2 -7.64 -17.59 9.68
N GLN A 3 -7.52 -18.70 8.96
CA GLN A 3 -8.52 -19.79 8.90
C GLN A 3 -8.10 -21.03 9.70
N ASN A 4 -7.12 -20.88 10.59
CA ASN A 4 -6.53 -22.02 11.33
C ASN A 4 -6.05 -23.17 10.41
N GLN A 5 -5.53 -22.83 9.24
CA GLN A 5 -5.03 -23.78 8.24
C GLN A 5 -3.74 -23.24 7.60
N THR A 6 -2.83 -24.11 7.21
CA THR A 6 -1.51 -23.74 6.69
C THR A 6 -1.35 -23.97 5.19
N SER A 7 -2.29 -24.64 4.51
CA SER A 7 -2.08 -25.15 3.16
C SER A 7 -3.19 -24.86 2.13
N ASN A 8 -4.30 -24.22 2.50
CA ASN A 8 -5.42 -24.02 1.58
C ASN A 8 -5.40 -22.63 0.91
N GLN A 9 -5.53 -22.63 -0.41
CA GLN A 9 -5.82 -21.45 -1.22
C GLN A 9 -7.33 -21.37 -1.49
N TYR A 10 -7.87 -20.15 -1.45
CA TYR A 10 -9.30 -19.91 -1.70
C TYR A 10 -9.45 -18.93 -2.86
N SER A 11 -10.15 -19.35 -3.90
CA SER A 11 -10.53 -18.53 -5.06
C SER A 11 -11.83 -17.73 -4.86
N SER A 12 -12.48 -17.90 -3.72
CA SER A 12 -13.65 -17.12 -3.28
C SER A 12 -13.43 -16.57 -1.86
N PRO A 13 -14.05 -15.43 -1.50
CA PRO A 13 -13.90 -14.85 -0.16
C PRO A 13 -14.27 -15.83 0.96
N LYS A 14 -13.43 -15.88 2.00
CA LYS A 14 -13.68 -16.60 3.25
C LYS A 14 -13.66 -15.62 4.40
N GLN A 15 -14.58 -15.78 5.36
CA GLN A 15 -14.69 -14.91 6.52
C GLN A 15 -13.60 -15.23 7.55
N VAL A 16 -12.89 -14.21 8.01
CA VAL A 16 -12.07 -14.24 9.23
C VAL A 16 -12.97 -13.82 10.39
N PRO A 17 -13.16 -14.67 11.42
CA PRO A 17 -14.06 -14.36 12.54
C PRO A 17 -13.64 -13.09 13.30
N GLY A 18 -14.62 -12.28 13.68
CA GLY A 18 -14.44 -11.06 14.49
C GLY A 18 -15.12 -9.83 13.88
N THR A 19 -15.18 -8.77 14.70
CA THR A 19 -15.68 -7.42 14.31
C THR A 19 -14.50 -6.53 13.96
N TRP A 20 -14.17 -6.47 12.68
CA TRP A 20 -13.01 -5.75 12.19
C TRP A 20 -13.37 -4.33 11.79
N ARG A 21 -12.66 -3.35 12.35
CA ARG A 21 -12.76 -1.93 11.98
C ARG A 21 -11.88 -1.62 10.80
N ASP A 22 -10.65 -2.14 10.79
CA ASP A 22 -9.69 -1.96 9.71
C ASP A 22 -8.85 -3.23 9.52
N MET A 23 -8.38 -3.43 8.30
CA MET A 23 -7.50 -4.54 7.94
C MET A 23 -6.34 -3.98 7.14
N ALA A 24 -5.14 -4.45 7.43
CA ALA A 24 -3.99 -4.25 6.58
C ALA A 24 -3.42 -5.61 6.21
N VAL A 25 -3.09 -5.76 4.97
CA VAL A 25 -2.38 -6.94 4.52
C VAL A 25 -0.90 -6.68 4.71
N MET A 26 -0.27 -7.58 5.41
CA MET A 26 1.17 -7.57 5.64
C MET A 26 1.85 -8.21 4.45
N THR A 27 2.72 -7.46 3.87
CA THR A 27 3.72 -7.75 2.85
C THR A 27 3.60 -8.99 1.97
N SER A 28 4.04 -8.74 0.80
CA SER A 28 4.11 -9.62 -0.33
C SER A 28 5.03 -10.86 -0.21
N GLN A 29 5.99 -10.85 0.71
CA GLN A 29 6.98 -11.92 0.78
C GLN A 29 6.75 -12.93 1.90
N PHE A 30 5.98 -12.60 2.94
CA PHE A 30 5.91 -13.41 4.14
C PHE A 30 4.49 -13.84 4.57
N ASN A 31 3.46 -13.55 3.77
CA ASN A 31 2.08 -14.01 4.05
C ASN A 31 1.63 -13.73 5.49
N ALA A 32 1.94 -12.54 6.01
CA ALA A 32 1.47 -12.05 7.29
C ALA A 32 0.29 -11.09 7.08
N GLU A 33 -0.64 -11.09 7.99
CA GLU A 33 -1.85 -10.26 7.94
C GLU A 33 -2.16 -9.66 9.31
N GLY A 34 -2.85 -8.53 9.33
CA GLY A 34 -3.25 -7.92 10.59
C GLY A 34 -4.49 -7.06 10.44
N GLY A 35 -5.12 -6.77 11.54
CA GLY A 35 -6.31 -5.93 11.60
C GLY A 35 -6.55 -5.35 12.97
N VAL A 36 -7.30 -4.26 12.99
CA VAL A 36 -7.76 -3.61 14.21
C VAL A 36 -9.24 -3.92 14.37
N LYS A 37 -9.61 -4.39 15.56
CA LYS A 37 -11.01 -4.59 15.93
C LYS A 37 -11.69 -3.27 16.33
N SER A 38 -13.00 -3.27 16.41
CA SER A 38 -13.81 -2.12 16.83
C SER A 38 -13.49 -1.59 18.22
N ASP A 39 -12.94 -2.44 19.10
CA ASP A 39 -12.47 -2.10 20.44
C ASP A 39 -11.07 -1.45 20.47
N GLY A 40 -10.44 -1.24 19.32
CA GLY A 40 -9.11 -0.65 19.18
C GLY A 40 -7.94 -1.61 19.41
N THR A 41 -8.19 -2.91 19.57
CA THR A 41 -7.14 -3.91 19.71
C THR A 41 -6.53 -4.30 18.36
N LEU A 42 -5.20 -4.49 18.30
CA LEU A 42 -4.48 -4.97 17.14
C LEU A 42 -4.35 -6.50 17.18
N TRP A 43 -4.60 -7.15 16.06
CA TRP A 43 -4.50 -8.59 15.89
C TRP A 43 -3.68 -8.91 14.64
N THR A 44 -2.80 -9.91 14.75
CA THR A 44 -1.94 -10.33 13.65
C THR A 44 -1.92 -11.85 13.52
N TRP A 45 -1.66 -12.36 12.31
CA TRP A 45 -1.55 -13.78 11.99
C TRP A 45 -0.72 -13.99 10.72
N GLY A 46 -0.37 -15.22 10.43
CA GLY A 46 0.47 -15.60 9.31
C GLY A 46 1.89 -15.92 9.74
N ARG A 47 2.84 -15.71 8.83
CA ARG A 47 4.25 -15.96 9.06
C ARG A 47 4.87 -14.90 9.96
N ASN A 48 5.68 -15.31 10.94
CA ASN A 48 6.33 -14.44 11.91
C ASN A 48 7.85 -14.32 11.73
N SER A 49 8.32 -14.37 10.50
CA SER A 49 9.76 -14.19 10.23
C SER A 49 10.21 -12.79 10.69
N GLY A 50 11.28 -12.74 11.49
CA GLY A 50 11.78 -11.47 12.05
C GLY A 50 10.87 -10.78 13.05
N GLY A 51 9.90 -11.47 13.62
CA GLY A 51 8.99 -10.89 14.60
C GLY A 51 7.90 -10.00 14.00
N LEU A 52 7.57 -10.17 12.72
CA LEU A 52 6.57 -9.36 12.00
C LEU A 52 5.20 -9.32 12.66
N LEU A 53 4.81 -10.34 13.41
CA LEU A 53 3.51 -10.36 14.09
C LEU A 53 3.47 -9.55 15.38
N GLY A 54 4.63 -9.09 15.91
CA GLY A 54 4.68 -8.20 17.06
C GLY A 54 4.43 -8.87 18.43
N HIS A 55 4.57 -10.20 18.54
CA HIS A 55 4.28 -10.99 19.75
C HIS A 55 5.48 -11.22 20.68
N ASN A 56 6.58 -10.52 20.47
CA ASN A 56 7.86 -10.71 21.17
C ASN A 56 8.45 -12.11 20.96
N ASP A 57 8.10 -12.74 19.84
CA ASP A 57 8.62 -14.04 19.39
C ASP A 57 8.72 -14.07 17.85
N ILE A 58 9.08 -15.22 17.29
CA ILE A 58 9.17 -15.48 15.84
C ILE A 58 8.29 -16.66 15.41
N VAL A 59 7.26 -17.01 16.20
CA VAL A 59 6.39 -18.17 15.95
C VAL A 59 5.24 -17.78 15.02
N ASP A 60 5.04 -18.54 13.94
CA ASP A 60 3.92 -18.35 13.00
C ASP A 60 2.55 -18.56 13.69
N ARG A 61 1.54 -17.83 13.22
CA ARG A 61 0.17 -17.91 13.73
C ARG A 61 -0.81 -18.21 12.59
N SER A 62 -1.53 -19.31 12.67
CA SER A 62 -2.54 -19.70 11.67
C SER A 62 -3.90 -19.02 11.84
N SER A 63 -4.12 -18.39 12.99
CA SER A 63 -5.35 -17.63 13.34
C SER A 63 -4.98 -16.29 13.98
N PRO A 64 -5.89 -15.30 13.96
CA PRO A 64 -5.66 -14.01 14.60
C PRO A 64 -5.30 -14.15 16.09
N VAL A 65 -4.21 -13.50 16.49
CA VAL A 65 -3.75 -13.38 17.90
C VAL A 65 -3.57 -11.90 18.22
N GLN A 66 -4.01 -11.47 19.40
CA GLN A 66 -3.93 -10.08 19.84
C GLN A 66 -2.49 -9.68 20.16
N VAL A 67 -2.07 -8.51 19.67
CA VAL A 67 -0.76 -7.91 19.95
C VAL A 67 -0.85 -7.08 21.23
N GLY A 68 -0.26 -7.59 22.32
CA GLY A 68 -0.31 -6.93 23.63
C GLY A 68 -1.74 -6.70 24.14
N THR A 69 -1.91 -5.70 25.00
CA THR A 69 -3.20 -5.36 25.62
C THR A 69 -3.68 -3.95 25.29
N ASP A 70 -2.96 -3.24 24.43
CA ASP A 70 -3.24 -1.85 24.04
C ASP A 70 -4.50 -1.77 23.15
N THR A 71 -5.36 -0.80 23.43
CA THR A 71 -6.60 -0.51 22.70
C THR A 71 -6.56 0.83 21.95
N SER A 72 -5.41 1.47 21.90
CA SER A 72 -5.21 2.75 21.20
C SER A 72 -4.78 2.59 19.74
N TRP A 73 -4.76 1.37 19.22
CA TRP A 73 -4.47 1.13 17.82
C TRP A 73 -5.59 1.71 16.94
N GLY A 74 -5.25 2.79 16.24
CA GLY A 74 -6.21 3.54 15.44
C GLY A 74 -6.47 2.86 14.10
N GLY A 75 -7.75 2.62 13.80
CA GLY A 75 -8.18 2.48 12.41
C GLY A 75 -8.30 3.87 11.78
N ARG A 76 -8.48 3.90 10.48
CA ARG A 76 -8.79 5.15 9.74
C ARG A 76 -10.12 5.70 10.23
N ASP A 77 -10.11 6.94 10.71
CA ASP A 77 -11.30 7.59 11.29
C ASP A 77 -12.14 8.32 10.24
N ASP A 78 -11.57 8.56 9.05
CA ASP A 78 -12.22 9.27 7.97
C ASP A 78 -12.64 8.32 6.83
N GLU A 79 -13.70 8.70 6.13
CA GLU A 79 -14.20 7.97 4.96
C GLU A 79 -13.30 8.13 3.72
N THR A 80 -12.14 8.78 3.86
CA THR A 80 -11.17 8.96 2.79
C THR A 80 -10.31 7.69 2.65
N PHE A 81 -10.81 6.77 1.88
CA PHE A 81 -10.28 5.42 1.71
C PHE A 81 -9.26 5.31 0.60
N GLY A 82 -8.19 4.64 0.90
CA GLY A 82 -7.16 4.23 -0.02
C GLY A 82 -5.87 3.93 0.72
N PRO A 83 -4.94 3.16 0.16
CA PRO A 83 -3.64 2.91 0.78
C PRO A 83 -2.86 4.20 1.08
N GLY A 84 -3.21 5.34 0.48
CA GLY A 84 -2.54 6.62 0.69
C GLY A 84 -2.86 7.37 1.98
N ASN A 85 -3.89 6.97 2.72
CA ASN A 85 -4.25 7.54 4.02
C ASN A 85 -4.19 6.46 5.11
N ALA A 86 -3.28 5.51 4.97
CA ALA A 86 -3.13 4.45 5.93
C ALA A 86 -2.45 4.94 7.20
N LYS A 87 -3.01 4.58 8.36
CA LYS A 87 -2.32 4.64 9.66
C LYS A 87 -1.54 3.36 9.95
N PHE A 88 -1.69 2.36 9.10
CA PHE A 88 -1.06 1.07 9.23
C PHE A 88 -0.46 0.65 7.89
N LEU A 89 0.85 0.50 7.85
CA LEU A 89 1.59 0.00 6.72
C LEU A 89 2.44 -1.18 7.17
N ILE A 90 2.47 -2.18 6.35
CA ILE A 90 3.54 -3.14 6.39
C ILE A 90 4.35 -2.93 5.14
N GLY A 91 5.40 -2.14 5.31
CA GLY A 91 6.28 -1.73 4.24
C GLY A 91 7.46 -2.67 4.08
N SER A 92 8.13 -2.55 2.95
CA SER A 92 9.40 -3.19 2.60
C SER A 92 9.47 -4.72 2.70
N GLY A 93 8.34 -5.40 2.66
CA GLY A 93 8.32 -6.86 2.74
C GLY A 93 8.67 -7.45 4.12
N THR A 94 9.17 -6.67 5.07
CA THR A 94 9.80 -7.20 6.28
C THR A 94 9.57 -6.41 7.56
N SER A 95 8.92 -5.23 7.52
CA SER A 95 8.69 -4.37 8.68
C SER A 95 7.25 -3.86 8.75
N CYS A 96 6.77 -3.63 9.95
CA CYS A 96 5.45 -3.09 10.25
C CYS A 96 5.55 -1.66 10.78
N HIS A 97 4.65 -0.79 10.36
CA HIS A 97 4.59 0.60 10.75
C HIS A 97 3.16 0.97 11.08
N PHE A 98 2.92 1.51 12.26
CA PHE A 98 1.59 1.82 12.74
C PHE A 98 1.55 3.21 13.40
N ILE A 99 0.54 4.01 13.07
CA ILE A 99 0.28 5.28 13.75
C ILE A 99 -0.93 5.07 14.67
N LYS A 100 -0.72 5.26 15.97
CA LYS A 100 -1.79 5.19 16.98
C LYS A 100 -2.71 6.42 16.94
N ASN A 101 -3.81 6.36 17.67
CA ASN A 101 -4.80 7.45 17.76
C ASN A 101 -4.21 8.75 18.32
N ASP A 102 -3.18 8.65 19.15
CA ASP A 102 -2.44 9.78 19.73
C ASP A 102 -1.41 10.39 18.78
N GLY A 103 -1.30 9.90 17.55
CA GLY A 103 -0.35 10.35 16.55
C GLY A 103 1.06 9.84 16.72
N THR A 104 1.33 8.91 17.61
CA THR A 104 2.64 8.26 17.76
C THR A 104 2.87 7.21 16.68
N LEU A 105 4.12 7.10 16.18
CA LEU A 105 4.52 6.09 15.20
C LEU A 105 5.21 4.92 15.90
N TRP A 106 4.79 3.71 15.58
CA TRP A 106 5.31 2.45 16.14
C TRP A 106 5.78 1.53 15.01
N THR A 107 6.93 0.87 15.21
CA THR A 107 7.51 -0.03 14.20
C THR A 107 8.05 -1.31 14.82
N TRP A 108 8.04 -2.40 14.03
CA TRP A 108 8.61 -3.70 14.41
C TRP A 108 8.87 -4.54 13.15
N GLY A 109 9.47 -5.72 13.32
CA GLY A 109 9.94 -6.57 12.23
C GLY A 109 11.42 -6.39 11.94
N TYR A 110 11.87 -6.70 10.74
CA TYR A 110 13.27 -6.53 10.32
C TYR A 110 13.64 -5.06 10.11
N ASN A 111 14.87 -4.71 10.45
CA ASN A 111 15.42 -3.37 10.20
C ASN A 111 16.23 -3.28 8.90
N SER A 112 15.80 -3.96 7.84
CA SER A 112 16.46 -3.88 6.55
C SER A 112 16.52 -2.43 6.07
N TYR A 113 17.72 -1.99 5.67
CA TYR A 113 17.96 -0.60 5.22
C TYR A 113 17.66 0.49 6.26
N GLY A 114 17.51 0.16 7.55
CA GLY A 114 17.10 1.13 8.56
C GLY A 114 15.60 1.44 8.56
N ALA A 115 14.78 0.57 7.96
CA ALA A 115 13.35 0.81 7.77
C ALA A 115 12.55 0.98 9.07
N LEU A 116 13.05 0.54 10.23
CA LEU A 116 12.37 0.73 11.51
C LEU A 116 12.44 2.17 12.04
N GLY A 117 13.38 3.00 11.56
CA GLY A 117 13.44 4.43 11.90
C GLY A 117 14.00 4.78 13.29
N HIS A 118 14.68 3.87 13.97
CA HIS A 118 15.16 4.04 15.35
C HIS A 118 16.59 4.60 15.46
N ASN A 119 17.18 5.10 14.36
CA ASN A 119 18.58 5.53 14.31
C ASN A 119 19.57 4.44 14.73
N THR A 120 19.20 3.19 14.60
CA THR A 120 20.07 2.03 14.71
C THR A 120 20.56 1.62 13.33
N GLY A 121 21.69 0.95 13.22
CA GLY A 121 22.20 0.50 11.92
C GLY A 121 21.16 -0.30 11.10
N PRO A 122 21.41 -0.55 9.80
CA PRO A 122 20.43 -1.12 8.89
C PRO A 122 20.22 -2.63 9.07
N THR A 123 20.52 -3.15 10.22
CA THR A 123 20.43 -4.59 10.57
C THR A 123 19.70 -4.75 11.90
N GLY A 124 19.27 -5.98 12.17
CA GLY A 124 18.54 -6.32 13.38
C GLY A 124 17.04 -6.47 13.14
N GLN A 125 16.32 -6.70 14.21
CA GLN A 125 14.87 -6.87 14.19
C GLN A 125 14.27 -6.49 15.54
N LEU A 126 13.01 -6.09 15.53
CA LEU A 126 12.18 -5.90 16.72
C LEU A 126 10.97 -6.83 16.62
N SER A 127 10.80 -7.74 17.59
CA SER A 127 9.69 -8.68 17.60
C SER A 127 8.44 -8.17 18.36
N SER A 128 8.48 -6.94 18.84
CA SER A 128 7.35 -6.24 19.47
C SER A 128 7.30 -4.78 19.01
N PRO A 129 6.09 -4.18 18.98
CA PRO A 129 5.93 -2.77 18.65
C PRO A 129 6.80 -1.86 19.50
N THR A 130 7.58 -1.00 18.87
CA THR A 130 8.47 -0.03 19.51
C THR A 130 8.22 1.36 18.93
N GLN A 131 8.08 2.38 19.79
CA GLN A 131 7.79 3.75 19.35
C GLN A 131 8.99 4.41 18.70
N VAL A 132 8.79 5.10 17.57
CA VAL A 132 9.81 5.89 16.87
C VAL A 132 9.81 7.30 17.44
N GLY A 133 10.84 7.63 18.20
CA GLY A 133 10.97 8.96 18.83
C GLY A 133 9.81 9.27 19.79
N THR A 134 9.53 10.56 19.98
CA THR A 134 8.48 11.05 20.89
C THR A 134 7.44 11.92 20.19
N ASP A 135 7.49 12.02 18.86
CA ASP A 135 6.59 12.86 18.07
C ASP A 135 5.16 12.24 18.01
N THR A 136 4.17 13.10 18.16
CA THR A 136 2.76 12.77 18.17
C THR A 136 1.98 13.38 17.00
N THR A 137 2.70 13.85 15.97
CA THR A 137 2.09 14.55 14.81
C THR A 137 2.00 13.69 13.56
N TRP A 138 2.36 12.41 13.64
CA TRP A 138 2.26 11.48 12.51
C TRP A 138 0.81 11.25 12.12
N LYS A 139 0.50 11.40 10.83
CA LYS A 139 -0.87 11.35 10.30
C LYS A 139 -1.11 10.13 9.40
N TYR A 140 -0.25 9.92 8.41
CA TYR A 140 -0.33 8.82 7.46
C TYR A 140 1.03 8.19 7.24
N VAL A 141 1.06 6.87 7.00
CA VAL A 141 2.27 6.13 6.67
C VAL A 141 2.08 5.34 5.39
N GLY A 142 3.08 5.33 4.54
CA GLY A 142 3.15 4.59 3.29
C GLY A 142 4.59 4.19 2.99
N GLY A 143 4.83 3.33 2.01
CA GLY A 143 6.20 2.94 1.70
C GLY A 143 6.32 2.04 0.49
N THR A 144 7.55 1.87 0.06
CA THR A 144 7.96 0.96 -1.02
C THR A 144 8.56 -0.32 -0.46
N GLY A 145 9.17 -1.16 -1.30
CA GLY A 145 9.93 -2.33 -0.85
C GLY A 145 11.12 -2.02 0.07
N THR A 146 11.64 -0.79 0.09
CA THR A 146 12.83 -0.42 0.86
C THR A 146 12.73 0.92 1.58
N ALA A 147 11.85 1.81 1.15
CA ALA A 147 11.69 3.15 1.67
C ALA A 147 10.34 3.33 2.35
N ILE A 148 10.32 3.97 3.49
CA ILE A 148 9.12 4.30 4.27
C ILE A 148 8.92 5.82 4.24
N PHE A 149 7.67 6.22 4.16
CA PHE A 149 7.27 7.63 4.18
C PHE A 149 6.16 7.87 5.19
N SER A 150 6.14 9.06 5.75
CA SER A 150 5.04 9.48 6.61
C SER A 150 4.74 10.97 6.42
N VAL A 151 3.47 11.31 6.38
CA VAL A 151 2.98 12.69 6.37
C VAL A 151 2.58 13.07 7.77
N LYS A 152 3.01 14.24 8.23
CA LYS A 152 2.60 14.82 9.51
C LYS A 152 1.36 15.72 9.36
N THR A 153 0.76 16.07 10.49
CA THR A 153 -0.44 16.94 10.56
C THR A 153 -0.19 18.35 10.05
N ASP A 154 1.07 18.82 10.07
CA ASP A 154 1.50 20.11 9.52
C ASP A 154 1.73 20.09 8.00
N GLY A 155 1.51 18.93 7.34
CA GLY A 155 1.71 18.76 5.91
C GLY A 155 3.17 18.54 5.50
N THR A 156 4.08 18.30 6.42
CA THR A 156 5.46 17.89 6.09
C THR A 156 5.51 16.40 5.75
N LEU A 157 6.39 16.03 4.79
CA LEU A 157 6.65 14.65 4.37
C LEU A 157 8.02 14.21 4.90
N TRP A 158 8.06 13.05 5.48
CA TRP A 158 9.25 12.43 6.05
C TRP A 158 9.51 11.07 5.42
N GLY A 159 10.80 10.74 5.21
CA GLY A 159 11.20 9.45 4.63
C GLY A 159 12.39 8.85 5.35
N TRP A 160 12.46 7.50 5.38
CA TRP A 160 13.60 6.74 5.90
C TRP A 160 13.67 5.36 5.24
N GLY A 161 14.75 4.63 5.46
CA GLY A 161 15.04 3.35 4.81
C GLY A 161 16.04 3.48 3.69
N GLY A 162 15.91 2.63 2.67
CA GLY A 162 16.83 2.56 1.53
C GLY A 162 16.53 3.57 0.42
N THR A 163 17.59 3.97 -0.29
CA THR A 163 17.50 4.92 -1.43
C THR A 163 17.63 4.26 -2.79
N ILE A 164 17.40 2.95 -2.88
CA ILE A 164 17.58 2.18 -4.13
C ILE A 164 16.80 2.83 -5.28
N TYR A 165 17.49 3.17 -6.36
CA TYR A 165 16.93 3.87 -7.53
C TYR A 165 16.21 5.18 -7.20
N GLY A 166 16.62 5.89 -6.17
CA GLY A 166 16.00 7.16 -5.78
C GLY A 166 14.63 7.03 -5.13
N THR A 167 14.18 5.83 -4.76
CA THR A 167 12.84 5.59 -4.20
C THR A 167 12.53 6.43 -2.98
N LEU A 168 13.52 6.79 -2.16
CA LEU A 168 13.33 7.59 -0.96
C LEU A 168 13.06 9.08 -1.22
N GLY A 169 13.32 9.59 -2.43
CA GLY A 169 12.98 10.96 -2.78
C GLY A 169 13.88 12.05 -2.18
N LEU A 170 15.02 11.70 -1.60
CA LEU A 170 15.98 12.62 -0.97
C LEU A 170 17.15 13.03 -1.90
N ASN A 171 16.92 12.96 -3.22
CA ASN A 171 17.93 13.26 -4.25
C ASN A 171 19.18 12.38 -4.16
N GLN A 172 19.00 11.13 -3.76
CA GLN A 172 20.04 10.11 -3.63
C GLN A 172 19.62 8.84 -4.38
N GLU A 173 20.53 8.26 -5.16
CA GLU A 173 20.26 7.06 -5.98
C GLU A 173 21.14 5.87 -5.55
N SER A 174 22.14 6.11 -4.72
CA SER A 174 23.08 5.06 -4.31
C SER A 174 22.43 4.06 -3.36
N PRO A 175 22.45 2.75 -3.69
CA PRO A 175 21.92 1.72 -2.81
C PRO A 175 22.67 1.59 -1.48
N SER A 176 23.86 2.21 -1.37
CA SER A 176 24.68 2.21 -0.17
C SER A 176 24.25 3.27 0.85
N ILE A 177 23.44 4.25 0.44
CA ILE A 177 22.92 5.29 1.35
C ILE A 177 21.62 4.81 1.96
N GLN A 178 21.53 4.91 3.29
CA GLN A 178 20.38 4.48 4.06
C GLN A 178 20.12 5.49 5.16
N TYR A 179 18.86 5.76 5.41
CA TYR A 179 18.41 6.66 6.45
C TYR A 179 17.70 5.85 7.53
N SER A 180 18.37 5.62 8.66
CA SER A 180 17.83 4.82 9.77
C SER A 180 16.96 5.62 10.75
N SER A 181 16.69 6.89 10.44
CA SER A 181 15.73 7.75 11.15
C SER A 181 14.93 8.59 10.16
N PRO A 182 13.71 9.01 10.51
CA PRO A 182 12.91 9.88 9.66
C PRO A 182 13.66 11.16 9.30
N THR A 183 13.75 11.46 8.01
CA THR A 183 14.36 12.64 7.43
C THR A 183 13.33 13.39 6.61
N GLN A 184 13.23 14.71 6.78
CA GLN A 184 12.21 15.50 6.07
C GLN A 184 12.56 15.64 4.59
N LEU A 185 11.59 15.38 3.72
CA LEU A 185 11.64 15.67 2.30
C LEU A 185 11.30 17.15 2.05
N PRO A 186 11.85 17.76 0.98
CA PRO A 186 11.52 19.13 0.61
C PRO A 186 10.04 19.36 0.33
N GLY A 187 9.57 20.56 0.61
CA GLY A 187 8.21 21.00 0.36
C GLY A 187 7.26 20.77 1.54
N THR A 188 6.10 21.39 1.41
CA THR A 188 5.01 21.36 2.40
C THR A 188 3.69 21.06 1.70
N ASN A 189 2.61 21.03 2.47
CA ASN A 189 1.26 20.77 1.96
C ASN A 189 1.06 19.35 1.39
N TRP A 190 1.85 18.40 1.84
CA TRP A 190 1.65 17.00 1.51
C TRP A 190 0.40 16.48 2.21
N ALA A 191 -0.52 15.89 1.42
CA ALA A 191 -1.82 15.42 1.90
C ALA A 191 -1.87 13.90 2.05
N SER A 192 -1.18 13.16 1.20
CA SER A 192 -1.20 11.69 1.22
C SER A 192 0.10 11.08 0.70
N VAL A 193 0.33 9.82 1.05
CA VAL A 193 1.42 8.99 0.52
C VAL A 193 0.92 7.57 0.27
N ALA A 194 1.21 7.00 -0.89
CA ALA A 194 0.88 5.62 -1.24
C ALA A 194 2.02 4.97 -2.02
N GLY A 195 2.73 4.06 -1.38
CA GLY A 195 3.84 3.35 -1.97
C GLY A 195 3.42 2.15 -2.82
N GLY A 196 4.27 1.84 -3.79
CA GLY A 196 4.30 0.59 -4.54
C GLY A 196 5.49 -0.27 -4.13
N VAL A 197 6.01 -1.10 -5.04
CA VAL A 197 7.21 -1.90 -4.77
C VAL A 197 8.48 -1.06 -4.93
N MET A 198 8.58 -0.28 -6.00
CA MET A 198 9.78 0.47 -6.37
C MET A 198 9.51 1.94 -6.73
N ASN A 199 8.32 2.43 -6.47
CA ASN A 199 7.89 3.81 -6.67
C ASN A 199 6.91 4.24 -5.58
N CYS A 200 6.80 5.53 -5.36
CA CYS A 200 5.87 6.07 -4.39
C CYS A 200 5.10 7.25 -4.98
N GLY A 201 3.79 7.25 -4.75
CA GLY A 201 2.88 8.33 -5.12
C GLY A 201 2.57 9.23 -3.93
N PHE A 202 2.44 10.52 -4.20
CA PHE A 202 2.09 11.54 -3.22
C PHE A 202 1.04 12.47 -3.80
N THR A 203 0.25 13.07 -2.94
CA THR A 203 -0.68 14.13 -3.34
C THR A 203 -0.51 15.32 -2.41
N LYS A 204 -0.61 16.53 -2.92
CA LYS A 204 -0.63 17.75 -2.12
C LYS A 204 -2.06 18.25 -1.90
N THR A 205 -2.24 19.13 -0.95
CA THR A 205 -3.54 19.73 -0.62
C THR A 205 -4.11 20.60 -1.74
N ASP A 206 -3.27 21.05 -2.65
CA ASP A 206 -3.65 21.78 -3.87
C ASP A 206 -4.15 20.86 -5.00
N GLY A 207 -4.22 19.54 -4.75
CA GLY A 207 -4.67 18.53 -5.71
C GLY A 207 -3.61 18.13 -6.75
N THR A 208 -2.36 18.56 -6.61
CA THR A 208 -1.28 18.10 -7.49
C THR A 208 -0.82 16.69 -7.10
N GLY A 209 -0.55 15.85 -8.10
CA GLY A 209 -0.02 14.49 -7.94
C GLY A 209 1.49 14.44 -8.20
N TRP A 210 2.22 13.65 -7.43
CA TRP A 210 3.67 13.55 -7.47
C TRP A 210 4.14 12.11 -7.38
N MET A 211 5.26 11.77 -8.02
CA MET A 211 5.85 10.43 -7.98
C MET A 211 7.36 10.50 -7.77
N THR A 212 7.94 9.45 -7.17
CA THR A 212 9.39 9.23 -7.06
C THR A 212 9.71 7.74 -7.24
N GLY A 213 10.97 7.44 -7.59
CA GLY A 213 11.50 6.08 -7.73
C GLY A 213 11.78 5.69 -9.17
N ILE A 214 11.71 4.38 -9.44
CA ILE A 214 11.96 3.80 -10.76
C ILE A 214 10.90 4.23 -11.76
N ASN A 215 11.32 4.46 -13.01
CA ASN A 215 10.43 4.80 -14.14
C ASN A 215 10.58 3.84 -15.33
N ASN A 216 10.87 2.57 -15.09
CA ASN A 216 10.76 1.57 -16.13
C ASN A 216 9.34 1.58 -16.69
N TYR A 217 9.18 1.43 -18.00
CA TYR A 217 7.87 1.40 -18.67
C TYR A 217 6.97 2.63 -18.42
N GLY A 218 7.50 3.74 -17.90
CA GLY A 218 6.70 4.94 -17.63
C GLY A 218 5.84 4.88 -16.38
N MET A 219 6.21 4.05 -15.39
CA MET A 219 5.44 3.81 -14.17
C MET A 219 5.32 5.02 -13.23
N LEU A 220 6.00 6.13 -13.50
CA LEU A 220 5.82 7.40 -12.79
C LEU A 220 4.77 8.32 -13.44
N GLY A 221 4.25 7.99 -14.63
CA GLY A 221 3.25 8.83 -15.30
C GLY A 221 3.75 10.18 -15.82
N LEU A 222 5.06 10.34 -16.02
CA LEU A 222 5.72 11.60 -16.35
C LEU A 222 5.89 11.84 -17.87
N ASN A 223 5.20 11.05 -18.70
CA ASN A 223 5.36 11.04 -20.17
C ASN A 223 6.79 10.70 -20.63
N THR A 224 7.56 10.02 -19.78
CA THR A 224 8.92 9.53 -20.05
C THR A 224 9.02 8.07 -19.62
N ILE A 225 9.99 7.35 -20.15
CA ILE A 225 10.34 5.98 -19.76
C ILE A 225 11.83 5.88 -19.44
N ASN A 226 12.22 5.00 -18.53
CA ASN A 226 13.61 4.77 -18.09
C ASN A 226 14.31 6.04 -17.54
N ASP A 227 13.54 6.97 -17.01
CA ASP A 227 13.97 8.23 -16.44
C ASP A 227 13.56 8.27 -14.96
N HIS A 228 14.39 7.67 -14.11
CA HIS A 228 14.14 7.52 -12.68
C HIS A 228 14.11 8.88 -11.97
N ARG A 229 13.39 8.97 -10.86
CA ARG A 229 13.30 10.20 -10.07
C ARG A 229 13.73 9.95 -8.63
N SER A 230 14.82 10.60 -8.24
CA SER A 230 15.35 10.59 -6.87
C SER A 230 14.77 11.71 -5.99
N SER A 231 13.82 12.48 -6.52
CA SER A 231 13.01 13.46 -5.76
C SER A 231 11.57 13.45 -6.28
N PRO A 232 10.57 13.77 -5.44
CA PRO A 232 9.20 13.85 -5.89
C PRO A 232 9.06 14.78 -7.11
N THR A 233 8.52 14.25 -8.21
CA THR A 233 8.28 14.96 -9.48
C THR A 233 6.81 15.01 -9.78
N GLN A 234 6.29 16.17 -10.17
CA GLN A 234 4.86 16.38 -10.42
C GLN A 234 4.40 15.68 -11.71
N ILE A 235 3.24 15.04 -11.66
CA ILE A 235 2.56 14.42 -12.79
C ILE A 235 1.77 15.49 -13.55
N GLY A 236 2.30 15.94 -14.67
CA GLY A 236 1.65 16.98 -15.49
C GLY A 236 1.32 18.25 -14.70
N THR A 237 0.23 18.92 -15.08
CA THR A 237 -0.23 20.18 -14.46
C THR A 237 -1.61 20.06 -13.80
N ASP A 238 -2.14 18.85 -13.72
CA ASP A 238 -3.48 18.57 -13.16
C ASP A 238 -3.50 18.79 -11.65
N THR A 239 -4.53 19.46 -11.17
CA THR A 239 -4.78 19.78 -9.74
C THR A 239 -6.03 19.10 -9.19
N THR A 240 -6.51 18.05 -9.86
CA THR A 240 -7.71 17.31 -9.47
C THR A 240 -7.43 15.94 -8.85
N TRP A 241 -6.16 15.61 -8.60
CA TRP A 241 -5.78 14.36 -7.98
C TRP A 241 -6.26 14.31 -6.52
N LYS A 242 -7.15 13.37 -6.22
CA LYS A 242 -7.53 13.01 -4.86
C LYS A 242 -6.46 12.13 -4.23
N GLN A 243 -5.88 11.21 -5.02
CA GLN A 243 -4.84 10.31 -4.58
C GLN A 243 -4.03 9.75 -5.74
N VAL A 244 -2.73 9.64 -5.57
CA VAL A 244 -1.79 8.98 -6.49
C VAL A 244 -1.16 7.81 -5.76
N TYR A 245 -1.06 6.67 -6.43
CA TYR A 245 -0.59 5.41 -5.87
C TYR A 245 0.63 4.91 -6.63
N GLY A 246 1.67 4.51 -5.92
CA GLY A 246 2.68 3.62 -6.46
C GLY A 246 2.07 2.26 -6.81
N GLY A 247 2.51 1.66 -7.88
CA GLY A 247 2.01 0.36 -8.34
C GLY A 247 2.77 -0.84 -7.79
N GLY A 248 2.26 -2.03 -8.09
CA GLY A 248 2.83 -3.30 -7.64
C GLY A 248 4.27 -3.51 -8.08
N GLU A 249 4.57 -3.53 -9.39
CA GLU A 249 5.95 -3.63 -9.90
C GLU A 249 6.24 -2.51 -10.91
N ASP A 250 5.51 -2.43 -12.02
CA ASP A 250 5.84 -1.60 -13.17
C ASP A 250 4.73 -0.62 -13.58
N TYR A 251 3.82 -0.24 -12.70
CA TYR A 251 2.68 0.63 -13.02
C TYR A 251 2.28 1.54 -11.87
N GLY A 252 1.46 2.54 -12.14
CA GLY A 252 0.90 3.46 -11.16
C GLY A 252 -0.58 3.70 -11.39
N PHE A 253 -1.26 4.19 -10.38
CA PHE A 253 -2.68 4.55 -10.41
C PHE A 253 -2.93 5.94 -9.84
N GLY A 254 -4.03 6.54 -10.27
CA GLY A 254 -4.55 7.76 -9.70
C GLY A 254 -6.06 7.76 -9.60
N LEU A 255 -6.57 8.41 -8.58
CA LEU A 255 -7.98 8.70 -8.38
C LEU A 255 -8.14 10.21 -8.38
N LYS A 256 -9.07 10.73 -9.16
CA LYS A 256 -9.41 12.15 -9.17
C LYS A 256 -10.61 12.47 -8.28
N THR A 257 -10.78 13.73 -7.96
CA THR A 257 -11.87 14.25 -7.10
C THR A 257 -13.25 14.06 -7.71
N ASP A 258 -13.33 13.95 -9.04
CA ASP A 258 -14.56 13.65 -9.78
C ASP A 258 -14.93 12.13 -9.77
N GLY A 259 -14.14 11.31 -9.08
CA GLY A 259 -14.34 9.86 -8.99
C GLY A 259 -13.86 9.08 -10.20
N THR A 260 -13.11 9.68 -11.12
CA THR A 260 -12.47 8.96 -12.23
C THR A 260 -11.18 8.26 -11.78
N ALA A 261 -10.94 7.05 -12.28
CA ALA A 261 -9.72 6.26 -12.04
C ALA A 261 -8.80 6.32 -13.24
N TRP A 262 -7.50 6.38 -13.01
CA TRP A 262 -6.45 6.53 -14.01
C TRP A 262 -5.32 5.54 -13.76
N SER A 263 -4.66 5.08 -14.82
CA SER A 263 -3.53 4.15 -14.75
C SER A 263 -2.46 4.50 -15.76
N TRP A 264 -1.23 4.08 -15.49
CA TRP A 264 -0.06 4.24 -16.36
C TRP A 264 1.02 3.21 -16.02
N GLY A 265 2.05 3.09 -16.86
CA GLY A 265 3.11 2.11 -16.74
C GLY A 265 2.93 0.92 -17.65
N ARG A 266 3.45 -0.23 -17.26
CA ARG A 266 3.39 -1.49 -18.00
C ARG A 266 1.99 -2.09 -18.00
N ASN A 267 1.48 -2.44 -19.18
CA ASN A 267 0.16 -3.06 -19.33
C ASN A 267 0.23 -4.58 -19.51
N GLU A 268 1.11 -5.25 -18.80
CA GLU A 268 1.16 -6.70 -18.85
C GLU A 268 -0.15 -7.30 -18.32
N ALA A 269 -0.69 -8.24 -19.08
CA ALA A 269 -1.89 -8.98 -18.71
C ALA A 269 -3.14 -8.11 -18.39
N GLY A 270 -3.19 -6.87 -18.89
CA GLY A 270 -4.32 -5.98 -18.69
C GLY A 270 -4.37 -5.30 -17.32
N LEU A 271 -3.25 -5.21 -16.61
CA LEU A 271 -3.16 -4.61 -15.27
C LEU A 271 -3.62 -3.16 -15.21
N LEU A 272 -3.52 -2.42 -16.31
CA LEU A 272 -3.98 -1.03 -16.38
C LEU A 272 -5.51 -0.89 -16.49
N GLY A 273 -6.25 -1.96 -16.79
CA GLY A 273 -7.71 -1.91 -16.89
C GLY A 273 -8.25 -1.17 -18.12
N LEU A 274 -7.43 -0.93 -19.14
CA LEU A 274 -7.74 -0.06 -20.31
C LEU A 274 -8.47 -0.80 -21.45
N ASN A 275 -8.86 -2.06 -21.26
CA ASN A 275 -9.58 -2.89 -22.23
C ASN A 275 -8.86 -3.08 -23.58
N ASN A 276 -7.54 -2.95 -23.64
CA ASN A 276 -6.73 -3.05 -24.85
C ASN A 276 -6.04 -4.40 -25.03
N GLY A 277 -6.65 -5.48 -24.54
CA GLY A 277 -6.23 -6.86 -24.75
C GLY A 277 -4.86 -7.18 -24.09
N GLY A 278 -4.84 -8.01 -23.07
CA GLY A 278 -3.64 -8.34 -22.29
C GLY A 278 -2.54 -9.12 -23.02
N GLY A 279 -2.31 -8.87 -24.29
CA GLY A 279 -1.30 -9.56 -25.11
C GLY A 279 -0.13 -8.70 -25.54
N ASP A 280 -0.22 -7.39 -25.39
CA ASP A 280 0.87 -6.50 -25.81
C ASP A 280 1.50 -5.82 -24.58
N PRO A 281 2.83 -5.83 -24.46
CA PRO A 281 3.59 -5.12 -23.46
C PRO A 281 3.63 -3.60 -23.72
N SER A 282 2.62 -3.01 -24.38
CA SER A 282 2.58 -1.57 -24.55
C SER A 282 2.55 -0.89 -23.20
N SER A 283 3.55 -0.10 -22.93
CA SER A 283 3.61 0.77 -21.77
C SER A 283 2.90 2.08 -22.07
N VAL A 284 2.23 2.61 -21.05
CA VAL A 284 1.57 3.90 -21.09
C VAL A 284 2.28 4.84 -20.13
N SER A 285 3.06 5.81 -20.64
CA SER A 285 3.94 6.65 -19.82
C SER A 285 3.24 7.89 -19.22
N SER A 286 1.97 8.10 -19.51
CA SER A 286 1.14 9.19 -18.96
C SER A 286 -0.20 8.66 -18.45
N PRO A 287 -0.82 9.34 -17.47
CA PRO A 287 -2.11 8.91 -16.95
C PRO A 287 -3.16 8.74 -18.04
N THR A 288 -3.80 7.56 -18.07
CA THR A 288 -4.89 7.21 -19.00
C THR A 288 -6.08 6.74 -18.17
N GLN A 289 -7.28 7.24 -18.49
CA GLN A 289 -8.50 6.96 -17.72
C GLN A 289 -8.97 5.51 -17.89
N ILE A 290 -9.34 4.87 -16.79
CA ILE A 290 -9.92 3.52 -16.75
C ILE A 290 -11.41 3.60 -17.03
N GLY A 291 -11.81 3.37 -18.27
CA GLY A 291 -13.20 3.47 -18.70
C GLY A 291 -13.82 4.85 -18.47
N ALA A 292 -15.15 4.94 -18.48
CA ALA A 292 -15.89 6.20 -18.33
C ALA A 292 -16.55 6.36 -16.94
N ASN A 293 -16.19 5.54 -15.97
CA ASN A 293 -16.85 5.51 -14.66
C ASN A 293 -16.34 6.61 -13.74
N THR A 294 -17.24 7.30 -13.05
CA THR A 294 -16.97 8.43 -12.15
C THR A 294 -17.34 8.13 -10.69
N THR A 295 -17.50 6.86 -10.33
CA THR A 295 -17.93 6.46 -8.98
C THR A 295 -16.84 5.70 -8.21
N TRP A 296 -15.60 5.76 -8.65
CA TRP A 296 -14.50 5.15 -7.93
C TRP A 296 -14.24 5.86 -6.61
N LYS A 297 -14.22 5.11 -5.52
CA LYS A 297 -13.96 5.57 -4.15
C LYS A 297 -12.51 5.37 -3.75
N THR A 298 -11.94 4.21 -4.10
CA THR A 298 -10.54 3.85 -3.83
C THR A 298 -10.02 2.83 -4.83
N LEU A 299 -8.71 2.84 -5.03
CA LEU A 299 -7.98 1.84 -5.81
C LEU A 299 -6.98 1.14 -4.89
N SER A 300 -6.67 -0.10 -5.20
CA SER A 300 -5.60 -0.85 -4.56
C SER A 300 -4.99 -1.79 -5.59
N ASN A 301 -3.71 -2.05 -5.47
CA ASN A 301 -3.00 -2.87 -6.43
C ASN A 301 -1.97 -3.75 -5.75
N SER A 302 -1.60 -4.79 -6.44
CA SER A 302 -0.63 -5.75 -6.00
C SER A 302 0.03 -6.39 -7.23
N ARG A 303 0.98 -7.27 -7.02
CA ARG A 303 1.64 -8.02 -8.10
C ARG A 303 0.63 -8.84 -8.90
N GLY A 304 0.33 -8.39 -10.12
CA GLY A 304 -0.57 -9.10 -11.04
C GLY A 304 -2.08 -8.86 -10.84
N ILE A 305 -2.49 -8.08 -9.83
CA ILE A 305 -3.89 -7.78 -9.55
C ILE A 305 -4.09 -6.28 -9.35
N SER A 306 -5.11 -5.76 -9.98
CA SER A 306 -5.62 -4.43 -9.75
C SER A 306 -7.05 -4.51 -9.23
N THR A 307 -7.38 -3.69 -8.25
CA THR A 307 -8.70 -3.66 -7.63
C THR A 307 -9.19 -2.24 -7.42
N GLY A 308 -10.50 -2.07 -7.42
CA GLY A 308 -11.11 -0.80 -7.08
C GLY A 308 -12.44 -1.00 -6.38
N MET A 309 -12.78 -0.10 -5.48
CA MET A 309 -14.09 -0.04 -4.84
C MET A 309 -14.82 1.21 -5.31
N LYS A 310 -16.10 1.06 -5.60
CA LYS A 310 -16.98 2.18 -5.93
C LYS A 310 -17.69 2.72 -4.70
N THR A 311 -18.31 3.88 -4.84
CA THR A 311 -19.06 4.57 -3.77
C THR A 311 -20.26 3.78 -3.27
N ASP A 312 -20.81 2.88 -4.10
CA ASP A 312 -21.90 1.96 -3.75
C ASP A 312 -21.42 0.69 -2.98
N GLY A 313 -20.11 0.62 -2.66
CA GLY A 313 -19.52 -0.51 -1.97
C GLY A 313 -19.21 -1.72 -2.86
N THR A 314 -19.44 -1.65 -4.17
CA THR A 314 -19.07 -2.74 -5.08
C THR A 314 -17.56 -2.79 -5.31
N ILE A 315 -17.00 -4.01 -5.37
CA ILE A 315 -15.59 -4.27 -5.65
C ILE A 315 -15.42 -4.73 -7.08
N TRP A 316 -14.40 -4.23 -7.72
CA TRP A 316 -14.04 -4.56 -9.10
C TRP A 316 -12.57 -4.99 -9.16
N THR A 317 -12.28 -6.04 -9.93
CA THR A 317 -10.94 -6.61 -10.04
C THR A 317 -10.57 -6.80 -11.51
N TRP A 318 -9.29 -6.67 -11.84
CA TRP A 318 -8.73 -6.92 -13.17
C TRP A 318 -7.25 -7.29 -13.08
N GLY A 319 -6.65 -7.74 -14.17
CA GLY A 319 -5.25 -8.16 -14.26
C GLY A 319 -5.09 -9.63 -14.59
N SER A 320 -3.97 -10.22 -14.20
CA SER A 320 -3.48 -11.50 -14.71
C SER A 320 -3.83 -12.73 -13.88
N ASN A 321 -4.26 -12.62 -12.67
CA ASN A 321 -4.32 -13.80 -11.81
C ASN A 321 -5.75 -14.18 -11.42
N GLY A 322 -6.39 -15.01 -12.25
CA GLY A 322 -7.79 -15.40 -12.08
C GLY A 322 -8.14 -15.99 -10.72
N GLN A 323 -7.21 -16.66 -10.04
CA GLN A 323 -7.44 -17.24 -8.70
C GLN A 323 -7.69 -16.17 -7.63
N TYR A 324 -7.05 -15.01 -7.76
CA TYR A 324 -7.14 -13.92 -6.77
C TYR A 324 -8.17 -12.85 -7.14
N LEU A 325 -8.82 -12.97 -8.32
CA LEU A 325 -9.83 -12.01 -8.76
C LEU A 325 -11.19 -12.19 -8.04
N GLY A 326 -11.31 -13.12 -7.10
CA GLY A 326 -12.48 -13.30 -6.24
C GLY A 326 -13.72 -13.90 -6.94
N ARG A 327 -13.55 -14.54 -8.09
CA ARG A 327 -14.64 -15.09 -8.91
C ARG A 327 -14.52 -16.58 -9.27
N ASN A 328 -13.69 -17.30 -8.56
CA ASN A 328 -13.48 -18.74 -8.80
C ASN A 328 -13.02 -19.06 -10.24
N TRP A 329 -12.22 -18.18 -10.86
CA TRP A 329 -11.68 -18.37 -12.19
C TRP A 329 -10.36 -19.18 -12.16
N PRO A 330 -10.00 -19.83 -13.28
CA PRO A 330 -8.72 -20.52 -13.41
C PRO A 330 -7.52 -19.60 -13.18
N SER A 331 -6.40 -20.14 -12.73
CA SER A 331 -5.17 -19.40 -12.40
C SER A 331 -4.56 -18.63 -13.57
N ASN A 332 -4.80 -19.07 -14.82
CA ASN A 332 -4.28 -18.44 -16.02
C ASN A 332 -5.25 -17.40 -16.64
N PHE A 333 -6.34 -17.09 -15.96
CA PHE A 333 -7.34 -16.16 -16.47
C PHE A 333 -6.86 -14.72 -16.35
N LYS A 334 -7.06 -13.93 -17.42
CA LYS A 334 -6.65 -12.53 -17.52
C LYS A 334 -7.85 -11.65 -17.83
N LYS A 335 -7.91 -10.48 -17.23
CA LYS A 335 -8.93 -9.45 -17.52
C LYS A 335 -8.27 -8.08 -17.70
N SER A 336 -8.46 -7.50 -18.87
CA SER A 336 -7.95 -6.16 -19.22
C SER A 336 -8.92 -5.02 -18.92
N SER A 337 -10.08 -5.32 -18.31
CA SER A 337 -11.06 -4.33 -17.86
C SER A 337 -11.63 -4.75 -16.50
N PRO A 338 -12.02 -3.77 -15.65
CA PRO A 338 -12.63 -4.07 -14.37
C PRO A 338 -13.86 -4.97 -14.46
N VAL A 339 -13.93 -6.01 -13.61
CA VAL A 339 -15.05 -6.92 -13.47
C VAL A 339 -15.49 -6.98 -12.01
N GLN A 340 -16.80 -6.89 -11.76
CA GLN A 340 -17.37 -6.85 -10.41
C GLN A 340 -17.20 -8.17 -9.67
N VAL A 341 -16.76 -8.12 -8.42
CA VAL A 341 -16.81 -9.24 -7.47
C VAL A 341 -18.17 -9.23 -6.76
N PRO A 342 -18.84 -10.38 -6.58
CA PRO A 342 -20.13 -10.42 -5.90
C PRO A 342 -20.08 -9.90 -4.47
N GLY A 343 -21.08 -9.12 -4.07
CA GLY A 343 -21.26 -8.56 -2.73
C GLY A 343 -20.95 -7.08 -2.64
N THR A 344 -21.24 -6.51 -1.46
CA THR A 344 -20.96 -5.12 -1.10
C THR A 344 -20.05 -5.07 0.12
N TYR A 345 -19.13 -4.14 0.11
CA TYR A 345 -18.06 -4.04 1.08
C TYR A 345 -17.81 -2.58 1.41
N HIS A 346 -17.26 -2.31 2.58
CA HIS A 346 -16.93 -0.95 2.95
C HIS A 346 -15.42 -0.68 2.99
N ARG A 347 -14.59 -1.73 2.98
CA ARG A 347 -13.12 -1.60 2.90
C ARG A 347 -12.50 -2.64 1.98
N LEU A 348 -11.40 -2.22 1.36
CA LEU A 348 -10.59 -3.00 0.43
C LEU A 348 -9.12 -2.78 0.75
N THR A 349 -8.34 -3.86 0.80
CA THR A 349 -6.88 -3.84 0.74
C THR A 349 -6.36 -5.06 -0.03
N THR A 350 -5.23 -4.92 -0.68
CA THR A 350 -4.61 -6.00 -1.45
C THR A 350 -3.15 -6.21 -1.04
N CYS A 351 -2.69 -7.45 -1.15
CA CYS A 351 -1.28 -7.81 -1.12
C CYS A 351 -0.92 -8.69 -2.32
N GLN A 352 0.31 -9.18 -2.41
CA GLN A 352 0.80 -9.92 -3.59
C GLN A 352 -0.13 -11.05 -4.07
N GLU A 353 -0.74 -11.76 -3.14
CA GLU A 353 -1.49 -12.98 -3.42
C GLU A 353 -2.84 -13.04 -2.71
N SER A 354 -3.32 -11.92 -2.16
CA SER A 354 -4.64 -11.89 -1.53
C SER A 354 -5.33 -10.54 -1.63
N VAL A 355 -6.64 -10.60 -1.59
CA VAL A 355 -7.53 -9.44 -1.46
C VAL A 355 -8.27 -9.60 -0.15
N VAL A 356 -8.20 -8.60 0.71
CA VAL A 356 -8.94 -8.57 1.98
C VAL A 356 -10.03 -7.52 1.92
N LEU A 357 -11.22 -7.93 2.30
CA LEU A 357 -12.44 -7.14 2.20
C LEU A 357 -13.12 -7.12 3.58
N ILE A 358 -13.60 -5.96 4.01
CA ILE A 358 -14.50 -5.86 5.15
C ILE A 358 -15.91 -5.64 4.60
N LYS A 359 -16.80 -6.59 4.91
CA LYS A 359 -18.17 -6.57 4.44
C LYS A 359 -18.96 -5.48 5.17
N SER A 360 -19.83 -4.79 4.44
CA SER A 360 -20.85 -3.95 5.05
C SER A 360 -21.79 -4.82 5.89
N THR A 361 -22.03 -4.40 7.13
CA THR A 361 -22.98 -5.06 8.05
C THR A 361 -24.39 -4.74 7.64
#